data_6dbb164c4b4699736bb1d8067aaaf9fd
#
_entry.id   6dbb164c4b4699736bb1d8067aaaf9fd
#
_cell.length_a   1.000
_cell.length_b   1.000
_cell.length_c   1.000
_cell.angle_alpha   90.00
_cell.angle_beta   90.00
_cell.angle_gamma   90.00
#
_symmetry.space_group_name_H-M   'P 1'
#
loop_
_entity.id
_entity.type
_entity.pdbx_description
1 polymer ?
#
loop_
_entity_poly.entity_id
_entity_poly.type
_entity_poly.pdbx_seq_one_letter_code
_entity_poly.pdbx_strand_id
1 'polypeptide(L)'
;MSKEEQIEMLIMQTINGAMMTIPAYLEEIKQNKKTLKVENPEEFVYGMVMGMALGMSGALLSAQEELPTEEDQIKVRDIIYKHIPEIRERIFN
;
A
#
# COMPACT_ATOMS: atom_id res chain seq x y z
N MET A 1 21.16 1.50 -12.76
CA MET A 1 19.71 1.75 -12.61
C MET A 1 19.44 3.22 -12.43
N SER A 2 18.46 3.75 -13.16
CA SER A 2 18.08 5.14 -12.98
C SER A 2 17.38 5.34 -11.63
N LYS A 3 17.31 6.59 -11.19
CA LYS A 3 16.60 6.95 -9.96
C LYS A 3 15.13 6.52 -10.03
N GLU A 4 14.48 6.72 -11.19
CA GLU A 4 13.08 6.33 -11.36
C GLU A 4 12.89 4.82 -11.24
N GLU A 5 13.79 4.04 -11.82
CA GLU A 5 13.74 2.59 -11.73
C GLU A 5 13.92 2.12 -10.29
N GLN A 6 14.83 2.76 -9.55
CA GLN A 6 15.06 2.43 -8.13
C GLN A 6 13.82 2.73 -7.29
N ILE A 7 13.17 3.88 -7.53
CA ILE A 7 11.95 4.25 -6.82
C ILE A 7 10.84 3.23 -7.15
N GLU A 8 10.69 2.90 -8.42
CA GLU A 8 9.67 1.94 -8.85
C GLU A 8 9.87 0.57 -8.21
N MET A 9 11.11 0.07 -8.17
CA MET A 9 11.43 -1.20 -7.50
C MET A 9 11.08 -1.17 -6.03
N LEU A 10 11.41 -0.08 -5.35
CA LEU A 10 11.14 0.10 -3.93
C LEU A 10 9.64 0.05 -3.67
N ILE A 11 8.87 0.76 -4.49
CA ILE A 11 7.41 0.79 -4.35
C ILE A 11 6.81 -0.59 -4.63
N MET A 12 7.30 -1.28 -5.64
CA MET A 12 6.82 -2.63 -5.95
C MET A 12 7.07 -3.61 -4.80
N GLN A 13 8.25 -3.53 -4.17
CA GLN A 13 8.54 -4.35 -3.00
C GLN A 13 7.59 -4.02 -1.85
N THR A 14 7.30 -2.74 -1.66
CA THR A 14 6.38 -2.28 -0.61
C THR A 14 4.97 -2.80 -0.87
N ILE A 15 4.49 -2.69 -2.11
CA ILE A 15 3.16 -3.19 -2.50
C ILE A 15 3.08 -4.70 -2.29
N ASN A 16 4.08 -5.44 -2.75
CA ASN A 16 4.10 -6.90 -2.60
C ASN A 16 4.09 -7.30 -1.13
N GLY A 17 4.87 -6.61 -0.30
CA GLY A 17 4.86 -6.85 1.14
C GLY A 17 3.50 -6.59 1.78
N ALA A 18 2.86 -5.50 1.38
CA ALA A 18 1.52 -5.17 1.88
C ALA A 18 0.50 -6.21 1.42
N MET A 19 0.57 -6.66 0.17
CA MET A 19 -0.35 -7.67 -0.35
C MET A 19 -0.21 -9.02 0.35
N MET A 20 0.98 -9.38 0.80
CA MET A 20 1.19 -10.62 1.53
C MET A 20 0.47 -10.63 2.87
N THR A 21 0.13 -9.49 3.42
CA THR A 21 -0.58 -9.39 4.70
C THR A 21 -2.09 -9.54 4.55
N ILE A 22 -2.62 -9.49 3.32
CA ILE A 22 -4.06 -9.46 3.07
C ILE A 22 -4.81 -10.62 3.73
N PRO A 23 -4.41 -11.90 3.56
CA PRO A 23 -5.18 -13.01 4.15
C PRO A 23 -5.28 -12.91 5.67
N ALA A 24 -4.16 -12.57 6.34
CA ALA A 24 -4.13 -12.45 7.79
C ALA A 24 -5.01 -11.29 8.27
N TYR A 25 -4.94 -10.14 7.59
CA TYR A 25 -5.74 -8.99 7.97
C TYR A 25 -7.22 -9.22 7.72
N LEU A 26 -7.59 -9.86 6.61
CA LEU A 26 -9.00 -10.17 6.35
C LEU A 26 -9.57 -11.03 7.47
N GLU A 27 -8.85 -12.05 7.91
CA GLU A 27 -9.30 -12.90 8.99
C GLU A 27 -9.41 -12.13 10.31
N GLU A 28 -8.39 -11.36 10.65
CA GLU A 28 -8.37 -10.54 11.86
C GLU A 28 -9.54 -9.56 11.90
N ILE A 29 -9.78 -8.84 10.81
CA ILE A 29 -10.84 -7.84 10.74
C ILE A 29 -12.22 -8.52 10.83
N LYS A 30 -12.40 -9.65 10.15
CA LYS A 30 -13.67 -10.39 10.19
C LYS A 30 -14.00 -10.88 11.59
N GLN A 31 -12.98 -11.31 12.34
CA GLN A 31 -13.18 -11.77 13.71
C GLN A 31 -13.44 -10.66 14.71
N ASN A 32 -13.04 -9.44 14.39
CA ASN A 32 -13.13 -8.31 15.30
C ASN A 32 -14.02 -7.17 14.80
N LYS A 33 -14.98 -7.48 13.94
CA LYS A 33 -15.86 -6.49 13.33
C LYS A 33 -16.56 -5.59 14.34
N LYS A 34 -17.05 -6.16 15.43
CA LYS A 34 -17.77 -5.40 16.45
C LYS A 34 -16.86 -4.43 17.19
N THR A 35 -15.68 -4.92 17.58
CA THR A 35 -14.68 -4.11 18.30
C THR A 35 -14.20 -2.97 17.42
N LEU A 36 -13.93 -3.25 16.15
CA LEU A 36 -13.41 -2.28 15.19
C LEU A 36 -14.50 -1.41 14.57
N LYS A 37 -15.77 -1.79 14.76
CA LYS A 37 -16.92 -1.09 14.17
C LYS A 37 -16.81 -1.03 12.64
N VAL A 38 -16.47 -2.16 12.04
CA VAL A 38 -16.29 -2.30 10.60
C VAL A 38 -17.49 -3.01 10.00
N GLU A 39 -18.10 -2.41 8.99
CA GLU A 39 -19.22 -3.01 8.27
C GLU A 39 -18.76 -3.86 7.10
N ASN A 40 -17.74 -3.41 6.38
CA ASN A 40 -17.19 -4.11 5.22
C ASN A 40 -15.71 -4.42 5.43
N PRO A 41 -15.38 -5.66 5.84
CA PRO A 41 -13.98 -6.04 6.10
C PRO A 41 -13.06 -5.87 4.88
N GLU A 42 -13.54 -6.19 3.68
CA GLU A 42 -12.72 -6.10 2.47
C GLU A 42 -12.34 -4.66 2.18
N GLU A 43 -13.28 -3.73 2.28
CA GLU A 43 -12.98 -2.30 2.07
C GLU A 43 -12.07 -1.76 3.16
N PHE A 44 -12.22 -2.22 4.39
CA PHE A 44 -11.33 -1.83 5.48
C PHE A 44 -9.90 -2.29 5.20
N VAL A 45 -9.73 -3.54 4.78
CA VAL A 45 -8.41 -4.07 4.44
C VAL A 45 -7.82 -3.35 3.23
N TYR A 46 -8.65 -3.01 2.24
CA TYR A 46 -8.19 -2.21 1.11
C TYR A 46 -7.59 -0.90 1.59
N GLY A 47 -8.27 -0.19 2.48
CA GLY A 47 -7.74 1.04 3.07
C GLY A 47 -6.44 0.83 3.83
N MET A 48 -6.31 -0.28 4.57
CA MET A 48 -5.09 -0.62 5.28
C MET A 48 -3.93 -0.85 4.30
N VAL A 49 -4.15 -1.61 3.24
CA VAL A 49 -3.12 -1.90 2.23
C VAL A 49 -2.69 -0.61 1.54
N MET A 50 -3.65 0.23 1.15
CA MET A 50 -3.36 1.51 0.52
C MET A 50 -2.58 2.43 1.46
N GLY A 51 -2.98 2.48 2.72
CA GLY A 51 -2.29 3.28 3.73
C GLY A 51 -0.85 2.83 3.94
N MET A 52 -0.63 1.52 4.02
CA MET A 52 0.72 0.96 4.15
C MET A 52 1.55 1.26 2.89
N ALA A 53 0.99 1.05 1.71
CA ALA A 53 1.72 1.27 0.47
C ALA A 53 2.14 2.74 0.33
N LEU A 54 1.21 3.66 0.57
CA LEU A 54 1.51 5.10 0.49
C LEU A 54 2.44 5.55 1.61
N GLY A 55 2.17 5.12 2.83
CA GLY A 55 2.94 5.54 4.01
C GLY A 55 4.36 5.01 4.02
N MET A 56 4.52 3.70 3.78
CA MET A 56 5.85 3.08 3.78
C MET A 56 6.68 3.54 2.59
N SER A 57 6.07 3.68 1.42
CA SER A 57 6.79 4.19 0.24
C SER A 57 7.28 5.62 0.47
N GLY A 58 6.43 6.45 1.07
CA GLY A 58 6.82 7.82 1.43
C GLY A 58 7.96 7.87 2.44
N ALA A 59 7.88 7.01 3.47
CA ALA A 59 8.92 6.94 4.49
C ALA A 59 10.26 6.47 3.92
N LEU A 60 10.22 5.44 3.05
CA LEU A 60 11.44 4.92 2.42
C LEU A 60 12.05 5.93 1.47
N LEU A 61 11.23 6.65 0.73
CA LEU A 61 11.70 7.71 -0.15
C LEU A 61 12.40 8.81 0.67
N SER A 62 11.81 9.20 1.79
CA SER A 62 12.40 10.20 2.69
C SER A 62 13.72 9.74 3.28
N ALA A 63 13.88 8.43 3.50
CA ALA A 63 15.14 7.88 4.00
C ALA A 63 16.26 7.91 2.94
N GLN A 64 15.89 7.84 1.65
CA GLN A 64 16.86 7.84 0.55
C GLN A 64 17.19 9.25 0.06
N GLU A 65 16.27 10.19 0.22
CA GLU A 65 16.44 11.57 -0.23
C GLU A 65 16.29 12.52 0.93
N GLU A 66 17.13 13.55 0.98
CA GLU A 66 17.07 14.54 2.06
C GLU A 66 15.71 15.25 2.12
N LEU A 67 15.19 15.60 0.94
CA LEU A 67 13.90 16.29 0.83
C LEU A 67 13.16 15.80 -0.40
N PRO A 68 12.28 14.81 -0.25
CA PRO A 68 11.43 14.39 -1.36
C PRO A 68 10.60 15.57 -1.86
N THR A 69 10.60 15.79 -3.16
CA THR A 69 9.83 16.87 -3.77
C THR A 69 8.36 16.45 -3.85
N GLU A 70 7.49 17.46 -4.05
CA GLU A 70 6.08 17.17 -4.31
C GLU A 70 5.93 16.30 -5.56
N GLU A 71 6.78 16.54 -6.57
CA GLU A 71 6.80 15.72 -7.78
C GLU A 71 7.13 14.27 -7.49
N ASP A 72 8.10 14.01 -6.59
CA ASP A 72 8.44 12.65 -6.18
C ASP A 72 7.26 11.97 -5.48
N GLN A 73 6.54 12.69 -4.63
CA GLN A 73 5.37 12.17 -3.94
C GLN A 73 4.25 11.80 -4.93
N ILE A 74 4.05 12.63 -5.95
CA ILE A 74 3.06 12.37 -6.99
C ILE A 74 3.45 11.11 -7.78
N LYS A 75 4.72 10.92 -8.09
CA LYS A 75 5.20 9.71 -8.77
C LYS A 75 4.92 8.46 -7.96
N VAL A 76 5.19 8.51 -6.66
CA VAL A 76 4.91 7.40 -5.75
C VAL A 76 3.42 7.05 -5.79
N ARG A 77 2.57 8.05 -5.64
CA ARG A 77 1.13 7.88 -5.70
C ARG A 77 0.69 7.25 -7.01
N ASP A 78 1.18 7.78 -8.13
CA ASP A 78 0.76 7.31 -9.45
C ASP A 78 1.16 5.85 -9.69
N ILE A 79 2.34 5.44 -9.23
CA ILE A 79 2.77 4.04 -9.33
C ILE A 79 1.84 3.15 -8.51
N ILE A 80 1.54 3.54 -7.28
CA ILE A 80 0.65 2.76 -6.42
C ILE A 80 -0.75 2.67 -7.04
N TYR A 81 -1.27 3.77 -7.58
CA TYR A 81 -2.60 3.79 -8.18
C TYR A 81 -2.69 2.88 -9.41
N LYS A 82 -1.60 2.68 -10.14
CA LYS A 82 -1.56 1.72 -11.26
C LYS A 82 -1.83 0.29 -10.79
N HIS A 83 -1.51 -0.02 -9.55
CA HIS A 83 -1.65 -1.37 -9.00
C HIS A 83 -2.95 -1.58 -8.24
N ILE A 84 -3.82 -0.57 -8.18
CA ILE A 84 -5.11 -0.69 -7.49
C ILE A 84 -5.94 -1.86 -8.00
N PRO A 85 -6.10 -2.09 -9.33
CA PRO A 85 -6.88 -3.22 -9.79
C PRO A 85 -6.37 -4.56 -9.27
N GLU A 86 -5.05 -4.75 -9.23
CA GLU A 86 -4.44 -5.96 -8.71
C GLU A 86 -4.66 -6.11 -7.21
N ILE A 87 -4.51 -5.02 -6.47
CA ILE A 87 -4.74 -5.02 -5.01
C ILE A 87 -6.19 -5.39 -4.72
N ARG A 88 -7.13 -4.76 -5.39
CA ARG A 88 -8.55 -5.04 -5.19
C ARG A 88 -8.91 -6.47 -5.57
N GLU A 89 -8.33 -6.98 -6.65
CA GLU A 89 -8.55 -8.37 -7.05
C GLU A 89 -8.12 -9.34 -5.96
N ARG A 90 -6.96 -9.11 -5.33
CA ARG A 90 -6.44 -9.93 -4.25
C ARG A 90 -7.34 -9.92 -3.01
N ILE A 91 -7.98 -8.79 -2.74
CA ILE A 91 -8.82 -8.62 -1.55
C ILE A 91 -10.22 -9.19 -1.79
N PHE A 92 -10.80 -8.93 -2.95
CA PHE A 92 -12.21 -9.21 -3.22
C PHE A 92 -12.45 -10.55 -3.94
N ASN A 93 -11.41 -11.22 -4.35
CA ASN A 93 -11.48 -12.55 -4.91
C ASN A 93 -10.72 -13.54 -4.03
#